data_70696acd2c8996ffa86ddbd38ad8d167
#
_entry.id   70696acd2c8996ffa86ddbd38ad8d167
#
_cell.length_a   1.000
_cell.length_b   1.000
_cell.length_c   1.000
_cell.angle_alpha   90.00
_cell.angle_beta   90.00
_cell.angle_gamma   90.00
#
_symmetry.space_group_name_H-M   'P 1'
#
loop_
_entity.id
_entity.type
_entity.pdbx_description
1 polymer ?
#
loop_
_entity_poly.entity_id
_entity_poly.type
_entity_poly.pdbx_seq_one_letter_code
_entity_poly.pdbx_strand_id
1 'polypeptide(L)'
;MSQPQKTLLLTGASRGIGHATVSFFSERNWQIITCSRESPPKECLRDPNWSHHITADLVNAESIDTFVKEAKEFLGERPLHGLVNNAGWSPKSPIEERLGCLNGSLDAWRTVFELNFFAPLRLARGFASSLTKGKGSVV
;
A
#
# COMPACT_ATOMS: atom_id res chain seq x y z
N MET A 1 -30.75 -4.80 -7.17
CA MET A 1 -29.91 -4.05 -6.19
C MET A 1 -28.46 -4.20 -6.58
N SER A 2 -27.72 -3.09 -6.66
CA SER A 2 -26.28 -3.15 -6.88
C SER A 2 -25.59 -3.75 -5.65
N GLN A 3 -24.65 -4.66 -5.86
CA GLN A 3 -23.81 -5.14 -4.76
C GLN A 3 -23.01 -3.95 -4.17
N PRO A 4 -22.80 -3.91 -2.84
CA PRO A 4 -22.00 -2.86 -2.23
C PRO A 4 -20.59 -2.85 -2.83
N GLN A 5 -20.08 -1.65 -3.10
CA GLN A 5 -18.75 -1.47 -3.66
C GLN A 5 -17.70 -2.07 -2.74
N LYS A 6 -16.81 -2.91 -3.28
CA LYS A 6 -15.69 -3.48 -2.53
C LYS A 6 -14.57 -2.46 -2.37
N THR A 7 -13.80 -2.57 -1.31
CA THR A 7 -12.68 -1.67 -1.01
C THR A 7 -11.35 -2.41 -1.00
N LEU A 8 -10.37 -1.84 -1.68
CA LEU A 8 -8.98 -2.28 -1.74
C LEU A 8 -8.08 -1.23 -1.10
N LEU A 9 -7.11 -1.66 -0.32
CA LEU A 9 -5.99 -0.84 0.11
C LEU A 9 -4.71 -1.40 -0.55
N LEU A 10 -3.92 -0.53 -1.18
CA LEU A 10 -2.74 -0.92 -1.93
C LEU A 10 -1.57 0.02 -1.64
N THR A 11 -0.41 -0.54 -1.32
CA THR A 11 0.82 0.22 -1.11
C THR A 11 1.70 0.27 -2.36
N GLY A 12 2.44 1.36 -2.54
CA GLY A 12 3.33 1.51 -3.69
C GLY A 12 2.60 1.78 -5.01
N ALA A 13 1.57 2.64 -4.98
CA ALA A 13 0.65 2.85 -6.09
C ALA A 13 1.11 3.87 -7.14
N SER A 14 2.18 4.64 -6.88
CA SER A 14 2.56 5.76 -7.74
C SER A 14 3.08 5.36 -9.12
N ARG A 15 3.55 4.13 -9.28
CA ARG A 15 4.13 3.61 -10.53
C ARG A 15 4.10 2.08 -10.61
N GLY A 16 4.46 1.57 -11.79
CA GLY A 16 4.73 0.14 -12.03
C GLY A 16 3.53 -0.77 -11.75
N ILE A 17 3.80 -1.90 -11.12
CA ILE A 17 2.80 -2.94 -10.84
C ILE A 17 1.67 -2.40 -9.95
N GLY A 18 2.00 -1.61 -8.93
CA GLY A 18 1.00 -1.01 -8.06
C GLY A 18 0.01 -0.12 -8.82
N HIS A 19 0.51 0.75 -9.70
CA HIS A 19 -0.33 1.61 -10.54
C HIS A 19 -1.24 0.80 -11.47
N ALA A 20 -0.68 -0.22 -12.13
CA ALA A 20 -1.46 -1.11 -13.00
C ALA A 20 -2.55 -1.88 -12.22
N THR A 21 -2.23 -2.29 -10.99
CA THR A 21 -3.20 -2.96 -10.10
C THR A 21 -4.34 -2.02 -9.72
N VAL A 22 -4.05 -0.76 -9.42
CA VAL A 22 -5.10 0.25 -9.18
C VAL A 22 -6.03 0.37 -10.37
N SER A 23 -5.50 0.54 -11.58
CA SER A 23 -6.31 0.64 -12.80
C SER A 23 -7.20 -0.59 -12.98
N PHE A 24 -6.65 -1.79 -12.79
CA PHE A 24 -7.40 -3.04 -12.91
C PHE A 24 -8.61 -3.13 -11.97
N PHE A 25 -8.44 -2.72 -10.72
CA PHE A 25 -9.52 -2.77 -9.73
C PHE A 25 -10.50 -1.60 -9.88
N SER A 26 -10.02 -0.41 -10.29
CA SER A 26 -10.89 0.73 -10.58
C SER A 26 -11.89 0.43 -11.70
N GLU A 27 -11.43 -0.17 -12.81
CA GLU A 27 -12.29 -0.60 -13.94
C GLU A 27 -13.35 -1.62 -13.50
N ARG A 28 -13.18 -2.28 -12.35
CA ARG A 28 -14.11 -3.23 -11.76
C ARG A 28 -14.96 -2.63 -10.64
N ASN A 29 -14.99 -1.32 -10.58
CA ASN A 29 -15.78 -0.57 -9.61
C ASN A 29 -15.41 -0.86 -8.15
N TRP A 30 -14.14 -1.11 -7.86
CA TRP A 30 -13.64 -1.16 -6.49
C TRP A 30 -13.24 0.23 -6.03
N GLN A 31 -13.57 0.58 -4.81
CA GLN A 31 -13.00 1.75 -4.16
C GLN A 31 -11.57 1.45 -3.71
N ILE A 32 -10.64 2.37 -4.00
CA ILE A 32 -9.22 2.12 -3.79
C ILE A 32 -8.63 3.20 -2.89
N ILE A 33 -8.00 2.75 -1.82
CA ILE A 33 -7.18 3.57 -0.92
C ILE A 33 -5.73 3.20 -1.21
N THR A 34 -4.88 4.19 -1.44
CA THR A 34 -3.48 3.94 -1.76
C THR A 34 -2.53 4.74 -0.91
N CYS A 35 -1.29 4.24 -0.79
CA CYS A 35 -0.18 5.05 -0.32
C CYS A 35 1.08 4.82 -1.15
N SER A 36 1.93 5.83 -1.16
CA SER A 36 3.31 5.81 -1.65
C SER A 36 4.05 7.02 -1.11
N ARG A 37 5.38 7.04 -1.24
CA ARG A 37 6.19 8.19 -0.82
C ARG A 37 5.93 9.43 -1.66
N GLU A 38 5.55 9.24 -2.91
CA GLU A 38 5.22 10.30 -3.87
C GLU A 38 3.76 10.17 -4.29
N SER A 39 3.13 11.31 -4.53
CA SER A 39 1.77 11.30 -5.07
C SER A 39 1.76 10.78 -6.50
N PRO A 40 0.75 10.02 -6.90
CA PRO A 40 0.55 9.67 -8.30
C PRO A 40 0.23 10.93 -9.13
N PRO A 41 0.31 10.86 -10.47
CA PRO A 41 -0.12 11.95 -11.32
C PRO A 41 -1.53 12.43 -10.99
N LYS A 42 -1.74 13.75 -11.01
CA LYS A 42 -3.04 14.34 -10.61
C LYS A 42 -4.22 13.84 -11.45
N GLU A 43 -3.96 13.46 -12.68
CA GLU A 43 -4.95 12.88 -13.60
C GLU A 43 -5.51 11.56 -13.07
N CYS A 44 -4.67 10.76 -12.44
CA CYS A 44 -5.07 9.48 -11.86
C CYS A 44 -6.04 9.67 -10.69
N LEU A 45 -5.88 10.73 -9.90
CA LEU A 45 -6.74 11.03 -8.75
C LEU A 45 -8.09 11.65 -9.15
N ARG A 46 -8.35 11.87 -10.45
CA ARG A 46 -9.67 12.22 -10.96
C ARG A 46 -10.60 11.03 -11.11
N ASP A 47 -10.03 9.82 -11.04
CA ASP A 47 -10.81 8.59 -11.02
C ASP A 47 -11.63 8.52 -9.73
N PRO A 48 -12.96 8.48 -9.79
CA PRO A 48 -13.82 8.46 -8.60
C PRO A 48 -13.59 7.24 -7.71
N ASN A 49 -13.09 6.15 -8.29
CA ASN A 49 -12.75 4.93 -7.56
C ASN A 49 -11.37 5.01 -6.89
N TRP A 50 -10.48 5.88 -7.37
CA TRP A 50 -9.16 6.12 -6.82
C TRP A 50 -8.97 7.57 -6.35
N SER A 51 -9.91 8.08 -5.59
CA SER A 51 -9.87 9.46 -5.11
C SER A 51 -9.06 9.64 -3.82
N HIS A 52 -8.64 8.55 -3.16
CA HIS A 52 -7.98 8.62 -1.86
C HIS A 52 -6.56 8.06 -1.90
N HIS A 53 -5.60 8.97 -1.91
CA HIS A 53 -4.18 8.67 -1.81
C HIS A 53 -3.56 9.39 -0.62
N ILE A 54 -2.80 8.65 0.18
CA ILE A 54 -2.11 9.17 1.37
C ILE A 54 -0.61 9.03 1.13
N THR A 55 0.13 10.13 1.25
CA THR A 55 1.59 10.07 1.19
C THR A 55 2.14 9.50 2.49
N ALA A 56 2.91 8.42 2.40
CA ALA A 56 3.49 7.74 3.56
C ALA A 56 4.82 7.10 3.23
N ASP A 57 5.76 7.18 4.17
CA ASP A 57 7.01 6.41 4.15
C ASP A 57 6.87 5.17 5.03
N LEU A 58 6.78 4.01 4.40
CA LEU A 58 6.55 2.74 5.07
C LEU A 58 7.79 2.15 5.77
N VAL A 59 8.94 2.80 5.67
CA VAL A 59 10.12 2.49 6.50
C VAL A 59 9.97 3.09 7.90
N ASN A 60 9.19 4.15 8.04
CA ASN A 60 8.99 4.88 9.29
C ASN A 60 7.71 4.42 10.01
N ALA A 61 7.86 3.94 11.24
CA ALA A 61 6.72 3.42 12.03
C ALA A 61 5.65 4.49 12.30
N GLU A 62 6.02 5.73 12.63
CA GLU A 62 5.06 6.82 12.87
C GLU A 62 4.29 7.19 11.60
N SER A 63 4.97 7.16 10.46
CA SER A 63 4.34 7.40 9.15
C SER A 63 3.30 6.30 8.84
N ILE A 64 3.61 5.04 9.19
CA ILE A 64 2.65 3.94 9.05
C ILE A 64 1.44 4.14 9.97
N ASP A 65 1.66 4.51 11.23
CA ASP A 65 0.58 4.73 12.19
C ASP A 65 -0.35 5.88 11.75
N THR A 66 0.24 6.97 11.24
CA THR A 66 -0.50 8.09 10.65
C THR A 66 -1.32 7.64 9.44
N PHE A 67 -0.69 6.90 8.53
CA PHE A 67 -1.37 6.33 7.36
C PHE A 67 -2.55 5.43 7.75
N VAL A 68 -2.34 4.52 8.70
CA VAL A 68 -3.41 3.63 9.19
C VAL A 68 -4.57 4.43 9.76
N LYS A 69 -4.28 5.47 10.55
CA LYS A 69 -5.29 6.34 11.12
C LYS A 69 -6.11 7.05 10.03
N GLU A 70 -5.45 7.74 9.11
CA GLU A 70 -6.12 8.48 8.03
C GLU A 70 -6.93 7.56 7.10
N ALA A 71 -6.37 6.41 6.75
CA ALA A 71 -7.06 5.42 5.92
C ALA A 71 -8.30 4.86 6.63
N LYS A 72 -8.23 4.63 7.95
CA LYS A 72 -9.38 4.18 8.75
C LYS A 72 -10.45 5.27 8.89
N GLU A 73 -10.07 6.53 9.04
CA GLU A 73 -11.00 7.66 9.05
C GLU A 73 -11.76 7.75 7.73
N PHE A 74 -11.06 7.63 6.60
CA PHE A 74 -11.69 7.58 5.29
C PHE A 74 -12.57 6.34 5.08
N LEU A 75 -12.10 5.18 5.52
CA LEU A 75 -12.85 3.93 5.42
C LEU A 75 -14.13 3.97 6.26
N GLY A 76 -14.08 4.58 7.45
CA GLY A 76 -15.19 4.60 8.42
C GLY A 76 -15.57 3.18 8.81
N GLU A 77 -16.87 2.91 8.81
CA GLU A 77 -17.41 1.57 9.13
C GLU A 77 -17.40 0.58 7.96
N ARG A 78 -16.92 1.00 6.78
CA ARG A 78 -16.88 0.13 5.60
C ARG A 78 -15.88 -1.00 5.76
N PRO A 79 -16.20 -2.20 5.25
CA PRO A 79 -15.27 -3.32 5.28
C PRO A 79 -14.11 -3.12 4.29
N LEU A 80 -12.96 -3.71 4.61
CA LEU A 80 -11.82 -3.81 3.70
C LEU A 80 -11.77 -5.23 3.11
N HIS A 81 -11.80 -5.32 1.78
CA HIS A 81 -11.87 -6.60 1.06
C HIS A 81 -10.52 -7.08 0.54
N GLY A 82 -9.53 -6.19 0.48
CA GLY A 82 -8.17 -6.53 0.10
C GLY A 82 -7.14 -5.56 0.66
N LEU A 83 -6.03 -6.10 1.14
CA LEU A 83 -4.81 -5.38 1.47
C LEU A 83 -3.69 -5.92 0.59
N VAL A 84 -3.20 -5.10 -0.33
CA VAL A 84 -2.10 -5.46 -1.23
C VAL A 84 -0.83 -4.74 -0.81
N ASN A 85 0.11 -5.49 -0.25
CA ASN A 85 1.44 -5.02 0.15
C ASN A 85 2.38 -5.07 -1.05
N ASN A 86 2.21 -4.12 -1.99
CA ASN A 86 3.01 -4.04 -3.21
C ASN A 86 4.27 -3.17 -3.04
N ALA A 87 4.30 -2.25 -2.09
CA ALA A 87 5.50 -1.47 -1.81
C ALA A 87 6.65 -2.40 -1.40
N GLY A 88 7.80 -2.22 -2.03
CA GLY A 88 8.98 -3.01 -1.76
C GLY A 88 10.24 -2.34 -2.28
N TRP A 89 11.37 -2.74 -1.73
CA TRP A 89 12.67 -2.24 -2.13
C TRP A 89 13.74 -3.32 -1.97
N SER A 90 14.75 -3.25 -2.82
CA SER A 90 15.95 -4.08 -2.70
C SER A 90 17.18 -3.19 -2.94
N PRO A 91 18.27 -3.38 -2.19
CA PRO A 91 19.47 -2.58 -2.36
C PRO A 91 20.06 -2.74 -3.75
N LYS A 92 20.53 -1.63 -4.31
CA LYS A 92 21.26 -1.59 -5.56
C LYS A 92 22.60 -0.89 -5.36
N SER A 93 23.61 -1.29 -6.12
CA SER A 93 24.85 -0.54 -6.24
C SER A 93 24.63 0.75 -7.05
N PRO A 94 25.63 1.68 -7.05
CA PRO A 94 25.58 2.89 -7.89
C PRO A 94 25.40 2.60 -9.39
N ILE A 95 25.78 1.41 -9.86
CA ILE A 95 25.59 0.96 -11.25
C ILE A 95 24.31 0.11 -11.43
N GLU A 96 23.37 0.24 -10.50
CA GLU A 96 22.06 -0.45 -10.49
C GLU A 96 22.11 -1.99 -10.42
N GLU A 97 23.23 -2.59 -10.11
CA GLU A 97 23.31 -4.01 -9.81
C GLU A 97 22.69 -4.34 -8.47
N ARG A 98 21.96 -5.44 -8.38
CA ARG A 98 21.40 -5.91 -7.11
C ARG A 98 22.52 -6.33 -6.17
N LEU A 99 22.47 -5.81 -4.94
CA LEU A 99 23.40 -6.23 -3.90
C LEU A 99 22.86 -7.48 -3.19
N GLY A 100 23.73 -8.48 -3.07
CA GLY A 100 23.45 -9.67 -2.29
C GLY A 100 23.73 -9.47 -0.79
N CYS A 101 23.50 -10.51 0.00
CA CYS A 101 23.72 -10.48 1.44
C CYS A 101 25.18 -10.25 1.86
N LEU A 102 26.12 -10.57 0.97
CA LEU A 102 27.56 -10.44 1.26
C LEU A 102 28.15 -9.06 0.94
N ASN A 103 27.48 -8.25 0.12
CA ASN A 103 28.01 -6.97 -0.37
C ASN A 103 27.09 -5.77 -0.15
N GLY A 104 25.90 -5.98 0.42
CA GLY A 104 25.01 -4.91 0.86
C GLY A 104 25.36 -4.45 2.28
N SER A 105 25.20 -3.16 2.60
CA SER A 105 25.36 -2.68 3.97
C SER A 105 24.28 -3.25 4.89
N LEU A 106 24.61 -3.43 6.17
CA LEU A 106 23.60 -3.88 7.16
C LEU A 106 22.46 -2.88 7.31
N ASP A 107 22.71 -1.58 7.18
CA ASP A 107 21.66 -0.56 7.26
C ASP A 107 20.72 -0.63 6.06
N ALA A 108 21.23 -0.89 4.87
CA ALA A 108 20.41 -1.17 3.70
C ALA A 108 19.51 -2.41 3.92
N TRP A 109 20.08 -3.47 4.49
CA TRP A 109 19.29 -4.68 4.82
C TRP A 109 18.26 -4.44 5.92
N ARG A 110 18.56 -3.61 6.93
CA ARG A 110 17.53 -3.20 7.90
C ARG A 110 16.37 -2.49 7.23
N THR A 111 16.66 -1.56 6.31
CA THR A 111 15.63 -0.87 5.51
C THR A 111 14.79 -1.86 4.69
N VAL A 112 15.41 -2.88 4.08
CA VAL A 112 14.69 -3.94 3.37
C VAL A 112 13.70 -4.64 4.30
N PHE A 113 14.13 -5.02 5.50
CA PHE A 113 13.27 -5.70 6.47
C PHE A 113 12.14 -4.79 6.98
N GLU A 114 12.43 -3.51 7.25
CA GLU A 114 11.38 -2.56 7.66
C GLU A 114 10.31 -2.43 6.57
N LEU A 115 10.71 -2.23 5.33
CA LEU A 115 9.75 -2.01 4.23
C LEU A 115 9.06 -3.31 3.78
N ASN A 116 9.83 -4.39 3.57
CA ASN A 116 9.30 -5.59 2.91
C ASN A 116 8.69 -6.60 3.89
N PHE A 117 8.97 -6.48 5.18
CA PHE A 117 8.48 -7.41 6.21
C PHE A 117 7.68 -6.71 7.32
N PHE A 118 8.27 -5.76 8.03
CA PHE A 118 7.60 -5.15 9.18
C PHE A 118 6.45 -4.23 8.78
N ALA A 119 6.57 -3.47 7.68
CA ALA A 119 5.47 -2.63 7.18
C ALA A 119 4.23 -3.46 6.82
N PRO A 120 4.31 -4.52 6.01
CA PRO A 120 3.18 -5.43 5.77
C PRO A 120 2.55 -5.98 7.05
N LEU A 121 3.36 -6.37 8.02
CA LEU A 121 2.88 -6.88 9.30
C LEU A 121 2.13 -5.81 10.10
N ARG A 122 2.66 -4.57 10.17
CA ARG A 122 2.01 -3.44 10.84
C ARG A 122 0.69 -3.09 10.16
N LEU A 123 0.64 -3.07 8.82
CA LEU A 123 -0.57 -2.78 8.06
C LEU A 123 -1.63 -3.87 8.27
N ALA A 124 -1.26 -5.14 8.20
CA ALA A 124 -2.19 -6.24 8.46
C ALA A 124 -2.81 -6.14 9.87
N ARG A 125 -2.00 -5.81 10.89
CA ARG A 125 -2.47 -5.58 12.27
C ARG A 125 -3.37 -4.35 12.35
N GLY A 126 -2.97 -3.24 11.73
CA GLY A 126 -3.72 -1.99 11.74
C GLY A 126 -5.11 -2.11 11.12
N PHE A 127 -5.26 -2.92 10.07
CA PHE A 127 -6.51 -3.13 9.36
C PHE A 127 -7.22 -4.45 9.68
N ALA A 128 -6.75 -5.22 10.67
CA ALA A 128 -7.28 -6.55 11.00
C ALA A 128 -8.80 -6.56 11.19
N SER A 129 -9.35 -5.60 11.94
CA SER A 129 -10.79 -5.49 12.17
C SER A 129 -11.58 -5.24 10.88
N SER A 130 -11.13 -4.31 10.04
CA SER A 130 -11.78 -3.98 8.77
C SER A 130 -11.69 -5.14 7.77
N LEU A 131 -10.56 -5.85 7.75
CA LEU A 131 -10.36 -7.06 6.94
C LEU A 131 -11.27 -8.20 7.39
N THR A 132 -11.38 -8.43 8.70
CA THR A 132 -12.29 -9.46 9.24
C THR A 132 -13.74 -9.15 8.85
N LYS A 133 -14.16 -7.89 8.98
CA LYS A 133 -15.51 -7.44 8.59
C LYS A 133 -15.77 -7.66 7.08
N GLY A 134 -14.77 -7.46 6.24
CA GLY A 134 -14.86 -7.65 4.78
C GLY A 134 -14.62 -9.08 4.31
N LYS A 135 -14.26 -9.99 5.20
CA LYS A 135 -13.70 -11.32 4.83
C LYS A 135 -12.58 -11.14 3.80
N GLY A 136 -11.76 -10.12 4.04
CA GLY A 136 -10.74 -9.65 3.10
C GLY A 136 -9.52 -10.53 3.04
N SER A 137 -8.78 -10.42 1.94
CA SER A 137 -7.51 -11.11 1.72
C SER A 137 -6.33 -10.14 1.92
N VAL A 138 -5.20 -10.69 2.36
CA VAL A 138 -3.92 -9.99 2.45
C VAL A 138 -2.94 -10.63 1.47
N VAL A 139 -2.31 -9.80 0.63
CA VAL A 139 -1.33 -10.21 -0.39
C VAL A 139 -0.05 -9.39 -0.24
#